data_8afc3dfcabe5b0f06df4d4d620ec1caa
#
_entry.id   8afc3dfcabe5b0f06df4d4d620ec1caa
#
_cell.length_a   1.000
_cell.length_b   1.000
_cell.length_c   1.000
_cell.angle_alpha   90.00
_cell.angle_beta   90.00
_cell.angle_gamma   90.00
#
_symmetry.space_group_name_H-M   'P 1'
#
loop_
_entity.id
_entity.type
_entity.pdbx_description
1 polymer ?
#
loop_
_entity_poly.entity_id
_entity_poly.type
_entity_poly.pdbx_seq_one_letter_code
_entity_poly.pdbx_strand_id
1 'polypeptide(L)'
;MQIKKKYIYIALGLWALVRVTYFTLCKIASDQAMLIFNKTMSAQKVLKGSVTLGSIDADIWGRVEFQNLVWLDIDGQPIVHVPQGRFKVRTWDIITRSISTSTIKELELDNALFAVRFNRKMQLDIFEQAQAKRVIDRAEQKEAVLSGNETAAELEHIAQEKIVVKERHPGDRHELNLDLENKRLKMRVVFNNCTLTAGYRNRYFVLNEVNATIDIDTQKKLTIDFVTGKFGGTMVGDGVEIKGNINLAQQIPHYDLHLELYNVLPASLGIADIKDTVSITASVTGELPNPVIDGHLDFKELNIPGLHFSKVRGDLHYEDALLKFTNVKGNVFGGTVEAFGDYHLDTKYYNIDALGHELLGSIAARNGKIKCKVELDFKIRSKGDPKTALTYGSFKSGKGSYYIIPFDSISGEFSNQNKHLEFKNVVIETKMGTIKTDAFDIVNGKLHIGEIYLEEPENGQTIKII
;
A
#
# COMPACT_ATOMS: atom_id res chain seq x y z
N MET A 1 -71.91 -11.81 -11.17
CA MET A 1 -71.79 -10.35 -11.05
C MET A 1 -71.21 -9.77 -12.35
N GLN A 2 -72.10 -9.26 -13.24
CA GLN A 2 -71.66 -8.71 -14.52
C GLN A 2 -71.17 -7.29 -14.28
N ILE A 3 -69.85 -7.05 -14.29
CA ILE A 3 -69.27 -5.71 -14.27
C ILE A 3 -69.63 -5.06 -15.60
N LYS A 4 -70.45 -3.96 -15.57
CA LYS A 4 -70.86 -3.24 -16.78
C LYS A 4 -69.59 -2.75 -17.49
N LYS A 5 -69.42 -3.09 -18.79
CA LYS A 5 -68.27 -2.71 -19.63
C LYS A 5 -67.90 -1.24 -19.52
N LYS A 6 -68.85 -0.37 -19.22
CA LYS A 6 -68.66 1.06 -18.97
C LYS A 6 -67.67 1.37 -17.84
N TYR A 7 -67.68 0.60 -16.75
CA TYR A 7 -66.74 0.82 -15.61
C TYR A 7 -65.31 0.37 -15.94
N ILE A 8 -65.17 -0.63 -16.83
CA ILE A 8 -63.84 -1.05 -17.31
C ILE A 8 -63.20 0.04 -18.15
N TYR A 9 -63.97 0.68 -19.06
CA TYR A 9 -63.42 1.79 -19.86
C TYR A 9 -63.11 3.04 -19.03
N ILE A 10 -63.90 3.34 -18.00
CA ILE A 10 -63.61 4.41 -17.05
C ILE A 10 -62.33 4.12 -16.25
N ALA A 11 -62.17 2.86 -15.75
CA ALA A 11 -60.95 2.46 -15.04
C ALA A 11 -59.71 2.49 -15.92
N LEU A 12 -59.81 2.02 -17.18
CA LEU A 12 -58.74 2.12 -18.16
C LEU A 12 -58.38 3.58 -18.51
N GLY A 13 -59.41 4.43 -18.68
CA GLY A 13 -59.17 5.85 -18.91
C GLY A 13 -58.49 6.58 -17.73
N LEU A 14 -58.92 6.29 -16.50
CA LEU A 14 -58.28 6.78 -15.29
C LEU A 14 -56.86 6.27 -15.16
N TRP A 15 -56.63 4.96 -15.43
CA TRP A 15 -55.29 4.37 -15.39
C TRP A 15 -54.38 5.00 -16.45
N ALA A 16 -54.86 5.21 -17.67
CA ALA A 16 -54.11 5.89 -18.72
C ALA A 16 -53.78 7.36 -18.35
N LEU A 17 -54.74 8.09 -17.76
CA LEU A 17 -54.52 9.44 -17.28
C LEU A 17 -53.45 9.49 -16.20
N VAL A 18 -53.51 8.60 -15.20
CA VAL A 18 -52.51 8.48 -14.13
C VAL A 18 -51.13 8.15 -14.71
N ARG A 19 -51.05 7.27 -15.69
CA ARG A 19 -49.80 6.92 -16.37
C ARG A 19 -49.23 8.14 -17.13
N VAL A 20 -50.02 8.81 -17.92
CA VAL A 20 -49.58 10.00 -18.67
C VAL A 20 -49.11 11.10 -17.72
N THR A 21 -49.88 11.38 -16.67
CA THR A 21 -49.49 12.35 -15.64
C THR A 21 -48.18 11.96 -14.96
N TYR A 22 -48.00 10.67 -14.60
CA TYR A 22 -46.76 10.13 -14.02
C TYR A 22 -45.55 10.36 -14.95
N PHE A 23 -45.67 9.94 -16.23
CA PHE A 23 -44.59 10.13 -17.20
C PHE A 23 -44.25 11.59 -17.45
N THR A 24 -45.26 12.45 -17.49
CA THR A 24 -45.05 13.89 -17.66
C THR A 24 -44.30 14.50 -16.48
N LEU A 25 -44.68 14.10 -15.25
CA LEU A 25 -44.00 14.57 -14.03
C LEU A 25 -42.55 14.03 -13.96
N CYS A 26 -42.31 12.78 -14.33
CA CYS A 26 -40.94 12.23 -14.40
C CYS A 26 -40.09 12.96 -15.43
N LYS A 27 -40.65 13.28 -16.62
CA LYS A 27 -39.94 14.05 -17.62
C LYS A 27 -39.57 15.45 -17.13
N ILE A 28 -40.50 16.16 -16.48
CA ILE A 28 -40.22 17.46 -15.86
C ILE A 28 -39.13 17.33 -14.79
N ALA A 29 -39.18 16.28 -13.96
CA ALA A 29 -38.16 16.04 -12.95
C ALA A 29 -36.79 15.80 -13.59
N SER A 30 -36.69 15.01 -14.66
CA SER A 30 -35.46 14.76 -15.42
C SER A 30 -34.88 16.03 -16.04
N ASP A 31 -35.74 16.84 -16.68
CA ASP A 31 -35.33 18.12 -17.28
C ASP A 31 -34.80 19.11 -16.22
N GLN A 32 -35.46 19.18 -15.05
CA GLN A 32 -34.99 19.99 -13.94
C GLN A 32 -33.69 19.45 -13.32
N ALA A 33 -33.54 18.15 -13.17
CA ALA A 33 -32.33 17.55 -12.69
C ALA A 33 -31.13 17.83 -13.60
N MET A 34 -31.30 17.72 -14.91
CA MET A 34 -30.27 18.08 -15.90
C MET A 34 -29.91 19.58 -15.85
N LEU A 35 -30.91 20.45 -15.72
CA LEU A 35 -30.69 21.90 -15.62
C LEU A 35 -29.92 22.25 -14.34
N ILE A 36 -30.29 21.65 -13.22
CA ILE A 36 -29.57 21.81 -11.92
C ILE A 36 -28.15 21.32 -12.03
N PHE A 37 -27.94 20.12 -12.61
CA PHE A 37 -26.62 19.57 -12.83
C PHE A 37 -25.72 20.51 -13.63
N ASN A 38 -26.20 20.94 -14.82
CA ASN A 38 -25.44 21.82 -15.69
C ASN A 38 -25.13 23.18 -15.03
N LYS A 39 -26.10 23.76 -14.31
CA LYS A 39 -25.88 25.00 -13.57
C LYS A 39 -24.91 24.85 -12.43
N THR A 40 -24.96 23.73 -11.70
CA THR A 40 -24.03 23.43 -10.59
C THR A 40 -22.62 23.20 -11.13
N MET A 41 -22.47 22.42 -12.19
CA MET A 41 -21.17 22.15 -12.80
C MET A 41 -20.52 23.39 -13.41
N SER A 42 -21.31 24.29 -14.03
CA SER A 42 -20.77 25.54 -14.55
C SER A 42 -20.43 26.59 -13.49
N ALA A 43 -21.06 26.51 -12.32
CA ALA A 43 -20.85 27.47 -11.22
C ALA A 43 -19.75 27.00 -10.22
N GLN A 44 -19.40 25.71 -10.23
CA GLN A 44 -18.40 25.19 -9.30
C GLN A 44 -16.98 25.61 -9.72
N LYS A 45 -16.15 25.93 -8.73
CA LYS A 45 -14.74 26.35 -8.90
C LYS A 45 -13.73 25.36 -8.31
N VAL A 46 -14.23 24.25 -7.77
CA VAL A 46 -13.41 23.30 -7.02
C VAL A 46 -12.81 22.22 -7.92
N LEU A 47 -13.56 21.81 -8.95
CA LEU A 47 -13.16 20.76 -9.87
C LEU A 47 -12.51 21.35 -11.11
N LYS A 48 -11.31 20.88 -11.46
CA LYS A 48 -10.63 21.23 -12.70
C LYS A 48 -11.26 20.49 -13.87
N GLY A 49 -11.22 21.13 -15.05
CA GLY A 49 -11.62 20.50 -16.29
C GLY A 49 -13.11 20.60 -16.57
N SER A 50 -13.65 19.66 -17.33
CA SER A 50 -15.04 19.66 -17.78
C SER A 50 -15.77 18.39 -17.36
N VAL A 51 -16.99 18.55 -16.88
CA VAL A 51 -17.88 17.43 -16.54
C VAL A 51 -19.05 17.43 -17.52
N THR A 52 -19.26 16.30 -18.17
CA THR A 52 -20.37 16.07 -19.10
C THR A 52 -21.22 14.90 -18.65
N LEU A 53 -22.49 14.94 -18.97
CA LEU A 53 -23.46 13.92 -18.64
C LEU A 53 -24.28 13.59 -19.90
N GLY A 54 -24.40 12.29 -20.21
CA GLY A 54 -25.13 11.86 -21.42
C GLY A 54 -26.63 11.97 -21.25
N SER A 55 -27.17 11.33 -20.22
CA SER A 55 -28.60 11.42 -19.90
C SER A 55 -28.83 11.37 -18.39
N ILE A 56 -29.98 11.89 -18.00
CA ILE A 56 -30.48 11.83 -16.62
C ILE A 56 -31.97 11.57 -16.64
N ASP A 57 -32.40 10.56 -15.91
CA ASP A 57 -33.81 10.20 -15.72
C ASP A 57 -34.17 10.26 -14.24
N ALA A 58 -35.21 11.02 -13.91
CA ALA A 58 -35.62 11.17 -12.51
C ALA A 58 -37.09 10.76 -12.35
N ASP A 59 -37.37 10.09 -11.23
CA ASP A 59 -38.73 9.80 -10.84
C ASP A 59 -39.23 10.76 -9.75
N ILE A 60 -40.55 10.77 -9.55
CA ILE A 60 -41.20 11.63 -8.54
C ILE A 60 -40.89 11.20 -7.11
N TRP A 61 -40.27 10.04 -6.91
CA TRP A 61 -39.89 9.49 -5.63
C TRP A 61 -38.44 9.85 -5.21
N GLY A 62 -37.77 10.62 -6.10
CA GLY A 62 -36.40 11.08 -5.86
C GLY A 62 -35.33 10.07 -6.20
N ARG A 63 -35.63 9.06 -7.02
CA ARG A 63 -34.61 8.24 -7.67
C ARG A 63 -34.17 8.92 -8.94
N VAL A 64 -32.89 9.04 -9.12
CA VAL A 64 -32.28 9.65 -10.31
C VAL A 64 -31.27 8.65 -10.85
N GLU A 65 -31.46 8.26 -12.11
CA GLU A 65 -30.53 7.44 -12.87
C GLU A 65 -29.81 8.34 -13.88
N PHE A 66 -28.52 8.14 -14.04
CA PHE A 66 -27.74 8.88 -15.02
C PHE A 66 -26.81 7.94 -15.79
N GLN A 67 -26.48 8.36 -17.02
CA GLN A 67 -25.63 7.58 -17.91
C GLN A 67 -24.53 8.47 -18.48
N ASN A 68 -23.36 7.83 -18.72
CA ASN A 68 -22.21 8.46 -19.35
C ASN A 68 -21.79 9.79 -18.69
N LEU A 69 -21.60 9.77 -17.35
CA LEU A 69 -20.95 10.87 -16.68
C LEU A 69 -19.45 10.77 -16.95
N VAL A 70 -18.90 11.78 -17.59
CA VAL A 70 -17.47 11.87 -17.90
C VAL A 70 -16.92 13.16 -17.32
N TRP A 71 -15.88 13.03 -16.55
CA TRP A 71 -15.10 14.16 -16.06
C TRP A 71 -13.70 14.10 -16.66
N LEU A 72 -13.37 15.12 -17.44
CA LEU A 72 -12.07 15.31 -18.08
C LEU A 72 -11.27 16.36 -17.31
N ASP A 73 -9.96 16.15 -17.20
CA ASP A 73 -9.05 17.16 -16.66
C ASP A 73 -8.86 18.34 -17.65
N ILE A 74 -8.01 19.30 -17.27
CA ILE A 74 -7.70 20.46 -18.12
C ILE A 74 -6.99 20.08 -19.43
N ASP A 75 -6.35 18.91 -19.47
CA ASP A 75 -5.65 18.36 -20.64
C ASP A 75 -6.56 17.45 -21.47
N GLY A 76 -7.84 17.35 -21.13
CA GLY A 76 -8.82 16.49 -21.79
C GLY A 76 -8.69 15.00 -21.47
N GLN A 77 -7.92 14.64 -20.43
CA GLN A 77 -7.79 13.24 -20.00
C GLN A 77 -8.93 12.87 -19.06
N PRO A 78 -9.49 11.66 -19.18
CA PRO A 78 -10.56 11.22 -18.30
C PRO A 78 -10.06 10.99 -16.87
N ILE A 79 -10.68 11.67 -15.91
CA ILE A 79 -10.46 11.45 -14.46
C ILE A 79 -11.52 10.50 -13.92
N VAL A 80 -12.76 10.66 -14.35
CA VAL A 80 -13.88 9.81 -13.95
C VAL A 80 -14.72 9.50 -15.18
N HIS A 81 -15.06 8.25 -15.35
CA HIS A 81 -16.06 7.81 -16.31
C HIS A 81 -17.01 6.85 -15.61
N VAL A 82 -18.28 7.23 -15.51
CA VAL A 82 -19.34 6.41 -14.95
C VAL A 82 -20.32 6.07 -16.07
N PRO A 83 -20.28 4.83 -16.61
CA PRO A 83 -21.21 4.41 -17.65
C PRO A 83 -22.67 4.48 -17.18
N GLN A 84 -22.91 4.05 -15.95
CA GLN A 84 -24.23 4.09 -15.32
C GLN A 84 -24.08 4.37 -13.83
N GLY A 85 -24.95 5.23 -13.30
CA GLY A 85 -25.03 5.48 -11.87
C GLY A 85 -26.44 5.86 -11.45
N ARG A 86 -26.67 5.75 -10.17
CA ARG A 86 -27.96 6.07 -9.55
C ARG A 86 -27.72 6.86 -8.30
N PHE A 87 -28.57 7.83 -8.02
CA PHE A 87 -28.58 8.48 -6.72
C PHE A 87 -30.01 8.70 -6.23
N LYS A 88 -30.17 8.68 -4.92
CA LYS A 88 -31.42 8.89 -4.25
C LYS A 88 -31.40 10.23 -3.53
N VAL A 89 -32.35 11.08 -3.86
CA VAL A 89 -32.48 12.40 -3.25
C VAL A 89 -33.70 12.47 -2.34
N ARG A 90 -33.67 13.42 -1.41
CA ARG A 90 -34.84 13.74 -0.59
C ARG A 90 -35.81 14.56 -1.43
N THR A 91 -36.94 13.96 -1.84
CA THR A 91 -37.94 14.59 -2.74
C THR A 91 -38.42 15.92 -2.22
N TRP A 92 -38.56 16.07 -0.91
CA TRP A 92 -39.01 17.33 -0.28
C TRP A 92 -38.03 18.48 -0.51
N ASP A 93 -36.73 18.22 -0.49
CA ASP A 93 -35.67 19.21 -0.71
C ASP A 93 -35.72 19.76 -2.16
N ILE A 94 -36.14 18.90 -3.13
CA ILE A 94 -36.33 19.30 -4.53
C ILE A 94 -37.57 20.18 -4.65
N ILE A 95 -38.68 19.76 -4.04
CA ILE A 95 -39.97 20.51 -4.08
C ILE A 95 -39.81 21.90 -3.45
N THR A 96 -39.11 21.99 -2.32
CA THR A 96 -38.87 23.24 -1.59
C THR A 96 -37.70 24.04 -2.15
N ARG A 97 -36.97 23.52 -3.15
CA ARG A 97 -35.75 24.11 -3.72
C ARG A 97 -34.65 24.35 -2.68
N SER A 98 -34.65 23.58 -1.59
CA SER A 98 -33.67 23.65 -0.51
C SER A 98 -32.59 22.57 -0.67
N ILE A 99 -31.84 22.64 -1.76
CA ILE A 99 -30.75 21.67 -2.02
C ILE A 99 -29.60 21.94 -1.08
N SER A 100 -29.23 20.93 -0.32
CA SER A 100 -28.13 20.93 0.66
C SER A 100 -27.21 19.72 0.44
N THR A 101 -26.08 19.68 1.13
CA THR A 101 -25.16 18.54 1.11
C THR A 101 -25.79 17.23 1.60
N SER A 102 -26.92 17.32 2.35
CA SER A 102 -27.67 16.16 2.85
C SER A 102 -28.84 15.75 1.94
N THR A 103 -29.01 16.40 0.79
CA THR A 103 -30.09 16.10 -0.16
C THR A 103 -29.86 14.73 -0.82
N ILE A 104 -28.61 14.39 -1.18
CA ILE A 104 -28.24 13.08 -1.71
C ILE A 104 -28.06 12.12 -0.53
N LYS A 105 -28.85 11.05 -0.50
CA LYS A 105 -28.80 10.02 0.53
C LYS A 105 -27.96 8.81 0.16
N GLU A 106 -27.98 8.46 -1.12
CA GLU A 106 -27.34 7.29 -1.66
C GLU A 106 -26.83 7.60 -3.06
N LEU A 107 -25.60 7.21 -3.35
CA LEU A 107 -24.98 7.27 -4.67
C LEU A 107 -24.45 5.88 -5.00
N GLU A 108 -24.89 5.31 -6.09
CA GLU A 108 -24.49 4.02 -6.59
C GLU A 108 -23.85 4.18 -7.97
N LEU A 109 -22.66 3.60 -8.14
CA LEU A 109 -21.85 3.72 -9.34
C LEU A 109 -21.53 2.32 -9.86
N ASP A 110 -21.98 2.03 -11.08
CA ASP A 110 -21.80 0.72 -11.70
C ASP A 110 -20.71 0.79 -12.79
N ASN A 111 -19.72 -0.08 -12.70
CA ASN A 111 -18.58 -0.19 -13.64
C ASN A 111 -17.83 1.13 -13.87
N ALA A 112 -17.78 1.97 -12.86
CA ALA A 112 -17.14 3.27 -12.96
C ALA A 112 -15.60 3.13 -13.02
N LEU A 113 -15.00 4.00 -13.82
CA LEU A 113 -13.55 4.13 -13.96
C LEU A 113 -13.10 5.42 -13.28
N PHE A 114 -12.15 5.29 -12.35
CA PHE A 114 -11.53 6.43 -11.68
C PHE A 114 -10.05 6.46 -12.00
N ALA A 115 -9.55 7.59 -12.47
CA ALA A 115 -8.13 7.80 -12.71
C ALA A 115 -7.66 8.97 -11.85
N VAL A 116 -7.06 8.67 -10.70
CA VAL A 116 -6.54 9.67 -9.79
C VAL A 116 -5.02 9.78 -9.93
N ARG A 117 -4.50 10.99 -9.79
CA ARG A 117 -3.06 11.23 -9.77
C ARG A 117 -2.68 11.87 -8.46
N PHE A 118 -1.56 11.44 -7.93
CA PHE A 118 -0.97 12.03 -6.73
C PHE A 118 0.28 12.82 -7.13
N ASN A 119 0.36 14.04 -6.63
CA ASN A 119 1.56 14.85 -6.79
C ASN A 119 2.71 14.32 -5.89
N ARG A 120 3.89 14.94 -5.96
CA ARG A 120 5.05 14.54 -5.15
C ARG A 120 4.81 14.63 -3.63
N LYS A 121 3.82 15.39 -3.20
CA LYS A 121 3.42 15.53 -1.79
C LYS A 121 2.29 14.59 -1.39
N MET A 122 1.96 13.61 -2.21
CA MET A 122 0.83 12.69 -2.00
C MET A 122 -0.54 13.37 -1.89
N GLN A 123 -0.70 14.56 -2.47
CA GLN A 123 -1.98 15.24 -2.54
C GLN A 123 -2.68 14.86 -3.84
N LEU A 124 -3.98 14.68 -3.75
CA LEU A 124 -4.83 14.37 -4.92
C LEU A 124 -4.78 15.53 -5.92
N ASP A 125 -4.47 15.25 -7.17
CA ASP A 125 -4.35 16.26 -8.24
C ASP A 125 -5.68 16.52 -8.98
N ILE A 126 -6.79 16.18 -8.35
CA ILE A 126 -8.14 16.35 -8.92
C ILE A 126 -8.75 17.71 -8.60
N PHE A 127 -8.33 18.31 -7.48
CA PHE A 127 -8.87 19.59 -7.02
C PHE A 127 -7.97 20.75 -7.47
N GLU A 128 -8.55 21.91 -7.66
CA GLU A 128 -7.88 23.13 -8.11
C GLU A 128 -6.85 23.64 -7.08
N GLN A 129 -5.86 22.80 -6.75
CA GLN A 129 -4.80 23.19 -5.83
C GLN A 129 -3.47 23.35 -6.55
N ALA A 130 -2.90 24.55 -6.43
CA ALA A 130 -1.49 24.92 -6.64
C ALA A 130 -0.88 24.66 -8.04
N GLN A 131 -1.34 23.70 -8.85
CA GLN A 131 -0.76 23.47 -10.18
C GLN A 131 -1.37 24.36 -11.26
N ALA A 132 -2.69 24.62 -11.20
CA ALA A 132 -3.30 25.59 -12.11
C ALA A 132 -2.71 26.98 -11.85
N LYS A 133 -2.53 27.34 -10.60
CA LYS A 133 -1.83 28.58 -10.23
C LYS A 133 -0.42 28.63 -10.78
N ARG A 134 0.33 27.51 -10.75
CA ARG A 134 1.69 27.41 -11.31
C ARG A 134 1.71 27.44 -12.84
N VAL A 135 0.70 26.90 -13.51
CA VAL A 135 0.58 26.96 -14.99
C VAL A 135 0.18 28.37 -15.42
N ILE A 136 -0.75 28.99 -14.69
CA ILE A 136 -1.15 30.39 -14.90
C ILE A 136 0.04 31.31 -14.58
N ASP A 137 0.69 31.17 -13.42
CA ASP A 137 1.87 31.92 -13.04
C ASP A 137 3.02 31.74 -14.05
N ARG A 138 3.20 30.55 -14.64
CA ARG A 138 4.20 30.32 -15.71
C ARG A 138 3.79 30.91 -17.05
N ALA A 139 2.50 30.92 -17.37
CA ALA A 139 2.01 31.56 -18.58
C ALA A 139 2.12 33.08 -18.46
N GLU A 140 1.73 33.65 -17.33
CA GLU A 140 1.89 35.09 -17.02
C GLU A 140 3.38 35.49 -16.96
N GLN A 141 4.26 34.65 -16.40
CA GLN A 141 5.70 34.87 -16.41
C GLN A 141 6.29 34.80 -17.83
N LYS A 142 5.83 33.87 -18.68
CA LYS A 142 6.23 33.83 -20.09
C LYS A 142 5.76 35.07 -20.86
N GLU A 143 4.56 35.51 -20.58
CA GLU A 143 4.01 36.73 -21.20
C GLU A 143 4.72 37.99 -20.72
N ALA A 144 5.07 38.07 -19.42
CA ALA A 144 5.88 39.14 -18.85
C ALA A 144 7.31 39.20 -19.43
N VAL A 145 7.95 38.03 -19.62
CA VAL A 145 9.27 37.93 -20.29
C VAL A 145 9.19 38.35 -21.75
N LEU A 146 8.15 37.95 -22.47
CA LEU A 146 7.92 38.35 -23.86
C LEU A 146 7.59 39.84 -23.98
N SER A 147 7.03 40.45 -22.95
CA SER A 147 6.74 41.88 -22.87
C SER A 147 7.91 42.76 -22.40
N GLY A 148 9.04 42.13 -22.02
CA GLY A 148 10.27 42.84 -21.63
C GLY A 148 10.24 43.50 -20.24
N ASN A 149 9.30 43.11 -19.38
CA ASN A 149 9.08 43.74 -18.08
C ASN A 149 9.90 43.13 -16.91
N GLU A 150 10.61 42.01 -17.12
CA GLU A 150 11.47 41.39 -16.10
C GLU A 150 12.75 40.80 -16.72
N THR A 151 13.85 40.88 -15.98
CA THR A 151 15.13 40.32 -16.44
C THR A 151 15.26 38.83 -16.12
N ALA A 152 15.92 38.08 -16.99
CA ALA A 152 16.09 36.61 -16.85
C ALA A 152 16.75 36.23 -15.50
N ALA A 153 17.55 37.11 -14.91
CA ALA A 153 18.23 36.91 -13.63
C ALA A 153 17.27 36.94 -12.42
N GLU A 154 16.22 37.80 -12.46
CA GLU A 154 15.20 37.86 -11.41
C GLU A 154 14.30 36.62 -11.43
N LEU A 155 14.02 36.10 -12.61
CA LEU A 155 13.25 34.87 -12.78
C LEU A 155 13.98 33.62 -12.29
N GLU A 156 15.31 33.54 -12.48
CA GLU A 156 16.13 32.46 -11.93
C GLU A 156 16.20 32.52 -10.39
N HIS A 157 16.28 33.70 -9.81
CA HIS A 157 16.29 33.89 -8.36
C HIS A 157 14.95 33.47 -7.71
N ILE A 158 13.83 33.87 -8.33
CA ILE A 158 12.47 33.50 -7.87
C ILE A 158 12.24 31.99 -8.06
N ALA A 159 12.79 31.38 -9.11
CA ALA A 159 12.72 29.94 -9.33
C ALA A 159 13.57 29.14 -8.31
N GLN A 160 14.71 29.65 -7.90
CA GLN A 160 15.57 29.04 -6.88
C GLN A 160 15.02 29.21 -5.46
N GLU A 161 14.47 30.35 -5.08
CA GLU A 161 13.83 30.54 -3.78
C GLU A 161 12.57 29.67 -3.56
N LYS A 162 11.85 29.36 -4.63
CA LYS A 162 10.65 28.50 -4.54
C LYS A 162 10.93 26.99 -4.55
N ILE A 163 12.19 26.58 -4.76
CA ILE A 163 12.63 25.17 -4.66
C ILE A 163 13.42 24.96 -3.37
N VAL A 164 13.00 25.49 -2.26
CA VAL A 164 13.33 24.91 -0.97
C VAL A 164 12.41 23.68 -0.83
N VAL A 165 12.87 22.56 -1.36
CA VAL A 165 12.38 21.25 -0.95
C VAL A 165 12.71 21.16 0.52
N LYS A 166 11.75 21.48 1.39
CA LYS A 166 11.83 21.08 2.79
C LYS A 166 12.02 19.57 2.77
N GLU A 167 13.23 19.12 3.06
CA GLU A 167 13.48 17.73 3.36
C GLU A 167 12.49 17.34 4.46
N ARG A 168 11.78 16.25 4.25
CA ARG A 168 10.83 15.71 5.19
C ARG A 168 11.60 15.28 6.41
N HIS A 169 11.46 16.01 7.50
CA HIS A 169 11.91 15.49 8.78
C HIS A 169 10.94 14.41 9.25
N PRO A 170 11.43 13.29 9.84
CA PRO A 170 10.60 12.34 10.54
C PRO A 170 9.80 13.11 11.59
N GLY A 171 8.48 13.17 11.46
CA GLY A 171 7.60 13.94 12.34
C GLY A 171 6.82 15.08 11.69
N ASP A 172 7.01 15.39 10.40
CA ASP A 172 6.13 16.32 9.68
C ASP A 172 4.75 15.67 9.49
N ARG A 173 3.85 16.01 10.40
CA ARG A 173 2.44 15.60 10.36
C ARG A 173 1.80 16.17 9.09
N HIS A 174 1.17 15.32 8.29
CA HIS A 174 0.28 15.76 7.23
C HIS A 174 -0.99 16.32 7.88
N GLU A 175 -1.09 17.63 7.93
CA GLU A 175 -2.36 18.26 8.22
C GLU A 175 -3.31 18.00 7.02
N LEU A 176 -4.15 17.00 7.16
CA LEU A 176 -5.34 16.87 6.33
C LEU A 176 -6.32 17.95 6.82
N ASN A 177 -6.29 19.10 6.18
CA ASN A 177 -7.26 20.17 6.44
C ASN A 177 -8.59 19.74 5.80
N LEU A 178 -9.30 18.85 6.47
CA LEU A 178 -10.70 18.55 6.20
C LEU A 178 -11.50 19.70 6.81
N ASP A 179 -11.82 20.71 6.00
CA ASP A 179 -12.75 21.79 6.38
C ASP A 179 -14.16 21.20 6.50
N LEU A 180 -14.38 20.42 7.56
CA LEU A 180 -15.65 19.78 7.88
C LEU A 180 -16.51 20.64 8.81
N GLU A 181 -16.06 21.87 9.14
CA GLU A 181 -16.57 22.60 10.31
C GLU A 181 -18.05 23.01 10.23
N ASN A 182 -18.72 23.01 9.10
CA ASN A 182 -20.08 23.54 9.10
C ASN A 182 -21.15 22.84 8.23
N LYS A 183 -20.85 21.71 7.56
CA LYS A 183 -21.85 21.05 6.73
C LYS A 183 -21.90 19.55 6.97
N ARG A 184 -22.90 19.08 7.71
CA ARG A 184 -23.14 17.66 7.87
C ARG A 184 -23.42 17.01 6.52
N LEU A 185 -22.51 16.15 6.06
CA LEU A 185 -22.73 15.24 4.95
C LEU A 185 -23.14 13.87 5.52
N LYS A 186 -24.32 13.38 5.10
CA LYS A 186 -24.78 12.04 5.45
C LYS A 186 -25.30 11.35 4.20
N MET A 187 -24.50 10.41 3.68
CA MET A 187 -24.82 9.66 2.49
C MET A 187 -24.18 8.27 2.50
N ARG A 188 -24.75 7.37 1.71
CA ARG A 188 -24.16 6.10 1.34
C ARG A 188 -23.61 6.16 -0.07
N VAL A 189 -22.40 5.68 -0.27
CA VAL A 189 -21.81 5.50 -1.61
C VAL A 189 -21.55 4.03 -1.83
N VAL A 190 -22.03 3.50 -2.96
CA VAL A 190 -21.86 2.10 -3.35
C VAL A 190 -21.12 2.07 -4.68
N PHE A 191 -20.06 1.28 -4.72
CA PHE A 191 -19.29 1.00 -5.94
C PHE A 191 -19.50 -0.46 -6.32
N ASN A 192 -19.95 -0.69 -7.53
CA ASN A 192 -20.19 -2.02 -8.06
C ASN A 192 -19.24 -2.26 -9.24
N ASN A 193 -18.31 -3.20 -9.09
CA ASN A 193 -17.38 -3.61 -10.13
C ASN A 193 -16.62 -2.43 -10.77
N CYS A 194 -16.18 -1.49 -9.96
CA CYS A 194 -15.48 -0.30 -10.43
C CYS A 194 -13.99 -0.58 -10.64
N THR A 195 -13.31 0.31 -11.36
CA THR A 195 -11.86 0.30 -11.51
C THR A 195 -11.28 1.62 -11.03
N LEU A 196 -10.29 1.53 -10.15
CA LEU A 196 -9.56 2.70 -9.66
C LEU A 196 -8.11 2.64 -10.15
N THR A 197 -7.70 3.61 -10.94
CA THR A 197 -6.31 3.79 -11.35
C THR A 197 -5.71 4.95 -10.58
N ALA A 198 -4.58 4.71 -9.93
CA ALA A 198 -3.85 5.73 -9.18
C ALA A 198 -2.42 5.86 -9.71
N GLY A 199 -2.02 7.08 -10.07
CA GLY A 199 -0.68 7.39 -10.57
C GLY A 199 0.14 8.14 -9.52
N TYR A 200 1.37 7.67 -9.25
CA TYR A 200 2.33 8.37 -8.40
C TYR A 200 3.74 8.24 -8.94
N ARG A 201 4.36 9.36 -9.30
CA ARG A 201 5.67 9.41 -9.98
C ARG A 201 5.63 8.59 -11.29
N ASN A 202 6.50 7.56 -11.41
CA ASN A 202 6.57 6.66 -12.56
C ASN A 202 5.82 5.34 -12.34
N ARG A 203 4.99 5.27 -11.30
CA ARG A 203 4.19 4.10 -10.97
C ARG A 203 2.72 4.40 -11.16
N TYR A 204 1.98 3.43 -11.65
CA TYR A 204 0.54 3.46 -11.66
C TYR A 204 -0.01 2.15 -11.12
N PHE A 205 -1.03 2.28 -10.31
CA PHE A 205 -1.71 1.19 -9.62
C PHE A 205 -3.11 1.08 -10.16
N VAL A 206 -3.54 -0.13 -10.44
CA VAL A 206 -4.91 -0.38 -10.89
C VAL A 206 -5.56 -1.34 -9.90
N LEU A 207 -6.63 -0.90 -9.27
CA LEU A 207 -7.51 -1.73 -8.45
C LEU A 207 -8.70 -2.12 -9.32
N ASN A 208 -8.77 -3.40 -9.68
CA ASN A 208 -9.85 -3.95 -10.50
C ASN A 208 -10.96 -4.52 -9.61
N GLU A 209 -12.16 -4.62 -10.17
CA GLU A 209 -13.31 -5.24 -9.51
C GLU A 209 -13.58 -4.63 -8.12
N VAL A 210 -13.45 -3.29 -8.03
CA VAL A 210 -13.69 -2.58 -6.78
C VAL A 210 -15.17 -2.64 -6.45
N ASN A 211 -15.50 -3.32 -5.37
CA ASN A 211 -16.82 -3.35 -4.76
C ASN A 211 -16.71 -2.73 -3.38
N ALA A 212 -17.47 -1.68 -3.12
CA ALA A 212 -17.38 -0.98 -1.86
C ALA A 212 -18.72 -0.40 -1.44
N THR A 213 -18.94 -0.36 -0.13
CA THR A 213 -19.99 0.41 0.50
C THR A 213 -19.37 1.34 1.52
N ILE A 214 -19.60 2.63 1.35
CA ILE A 214 -19.08 3.66 2.24
C ILE A 214 -20.25 4.45 2.81
N ASP A 215 -20.52 4.28 4.11
CA ASP A 215 -21.51 5.08 4.84
C ASP A 215 -20.81 6.28 5.46
N ILE A 216 -21.16 7.46 5.01
CA ILE A 216 -20.55 8.73 5.43
C ILE A 216 -21.49 9.46 6.36
N ASP A 217 -21.08 9.75 7.58
CA ASP A 217 -21.69 10.76 8.46
C ASP A 217 -20.56 11.60 9.05
N THR A 218 -20.29 12.75 8.46
CA THR A 218 -19.15 13.60 8.79
C THR A 218 -19.14 14.12 10.22
N GLN A 219 -20.26 14.06 10.93
CA GLN A 219 -20.34 14.41 12.35
C GLN A 219 -20.20 13.21 13.30
N LYS A 220 -20.11 11.98 12.75
CA LYS A 220 -20.04 10.77 13.56
C LYS A 220 -18.92 9.85 13.12
N LYS A 221 -19.08 9.24 11.93
CA LYS A 221 -18.15 8.23 11.43
C LYS A 221 -18.25 8.02 9.93
N LEU A 222 -17.20 7.50 9.39
CA LEU A 222 -17.13 6.88 8.09
C LEU A 222 -17.08 5.36 8.30
N THR A 223 -18.03 4.62 7.75
CA THR A 223 -17.99 3.15 7.74
C THR A 223 -17.58 2.69 6.36
N ILE A 224 -16.62 1.76 6.28
CA ILE A 224 -16.03 1.27 5.05
C ILE A 224 -16.19 -0.23 4.99
N ASP A 225 -16.70 -0.73 3.86
CA ASP A 225 -16.62 -2.12 3.43
C ASP A 225 -16.13 -2.08 1.99
N PHE A 226 -14.89 -2.47 1.77
CA PHE A 226 -14.18 -2.29 0.51
C PHE A 226 -13.44 -3.58 0.16
N VAL A 227 -13.62 -4.07 -1.04
CA VAL A 227 -12.93 -5.24 -1.57
C VAL A 227 -12.55 -5.03 -3.03
N THR A 228 -11.39 -5.56 -3.42
CA THR A 228 -10.92 -5.53 -4.80
C THR A 228 -10.60 -6.92 -5.31
N GLY A 229 -10.60 -7.08 -6.62
CA GLY A 229 -9.95 -8.19 -7.31
C GLY A 229 -8.44 -7.97 -7.48
N LYS A 230 -7.84 -8.70 -8.43
CA LYS A 230 -6.40 -8.61 -8.71
C LYS A 230 -5.96 -7.21 -9.07
N PHE A 231 -4.81 -6.85 -8.52
CA PHE A 231 -4.15 -5.59 -8.86
C PHE A 231 -3.59 -5.61 -10.28
N GLY A 232 -3.42 -4.42 -10.84
CA GLY A 232 -2.86 -4.22 -12.16
C GLY A 232 -1.89 -3.03 -12.20
N GLY A 233 -1.42 -2.69 -13.39
CA GLY A 233 -0.43 -1.65 -13.56
C GLY A 233 0.95 -2.10 -13.10
N THR A 234 1.61 -1.28 -12.28
CA THR A 234 2.92 -1.63 -11.68
C THR A 234 2.78 -2.40 -10.38
N MET A 235 1.59 -2.49 -9.81
CA MET A 235 1.30 -3.22 -8.58
C MET A 235 0.92 -4.67 -8.89
N VAL A 236 1.42 -5.60 -8.10
CA VAL A 236 1.14 -7.04 -8.23
C VAL A 236 0.56 -7.54 -6.91
N GLY A 237 -0.58 -8.21 -6.99
CA GLY A 237 -1.28 -8.81 -5.86
C GLY A 237 -2.66 -9.33 -6.26
N ASP A 238 -3.25 -10.14 -5.38
CA ASP A 238 -4.56 -10.78 -5.63
C ASP A 238 -5.74 -9.93 -5.13
N GLY A 239 -5.47 -8.84 -4.42
CA GLY A 239 -6.50 -7.91 -3.96
C GLY A 239 -6.28 -7.38 -2.53
N VAL A 240 -7.22 -6.55 -2.10
CA VAL A 240 -7.28 -6.00 -0.75
C VAL A 240 -8.72 -5.98 -0.25
N GLU A 241 -8.89 -6.25 1.03
CA GLU A 241 -10.16 -6.08 1.75
C GLU A 241 -9.94 -5.14 2.93
N ILE A 242 -10.82 -4.13 3.07
CA ILE A 242 -10.76 -3.14 4.15
C ILE A 242 -12.16 -3.02 4.73
N LYS A 243 -12.32 -3.30 6.03
CA LYS A 243 -13.59 -3.17 6.73
C LYS A 243 -13.42 -2.41 8.05
N GLY A 244 -14.39 -1.60 8.40
CA GLY A 244 -14.42 -0.95 9.69
C GLY A 244 -14.91 0.49 9.66
N ASN A 245 -14.40 1.30 10.56
CA ASN A 245 -14.86 2.66 10.75
C ASN A 245 -13.72 3.65 10.93
N ILE A 246 -13.96 4.90 10.55
CA ILE A 246 -13.15 6.04 10.97
C ILE A 246 -14.07 6.94 11.82
N ASN A 247 -13.75 7.10 13.09
CA ASN A 247 -14.51 7.95 14.00
C ASN A 247 -14.18 9.42 13.71
N LEU A 248 -15.17 10.18 13.27
CA LEU A 248 -15.07 11.60 12.94
C LEU A 248 -15.67 12.52 14.01
N ALA A 249 -16.25 11.95 15.09
CA ALA A 249 -16.90 12.72 16.17
C ALA A 249 -15.88 13.34 17.13
N GLN A 250 -14.64 12.91 17.10
CA GLN A 250 -13.54 13.44 17.91
C GLN A 250 -12.83 14.57 17.16
N GLN A 251 -12.13 15.43 17.89
CA GLN A 251 -11.38 16.54 17.31
C GLN A 251 -10.30 16.04 16.34
N ILE A 252 -9.69 14.90 16.66
CA ILE A 252 -8.78 14.18 15.75
C ILE A 252 -9.48 12.86 15.41
N PRO A 253 -9.75 12.59 14.11
CA PRO A 253 -10.36 11.34 13.70
C PRO A 253 -9.50 10.13 14.01
N HIS A 254 -10.14 9.00 14.38
CA HIS A 254 -9.48 7.75 14.73
C HIS A 254 -9.86 6.64 13.78
N TYR A 255 -8.87 5.82 13.39
CA TYR A 255 -9.06 4.59 12.62
C TYR A 255 -9.48 3.43 13.53
N ASP A 256 -10.38 2.60 13.01
CA ASP A 256 -10.73 1.29 13.54
C ASP A 256 -11.09 0.41 12.33
N LEU A 257 -10.04 -0.07 11.64
CA LEU A 257 -10.17 -0.79 10.39
C LEU A 257 -9.49 -2.15 10.49
N HIS A 258 -10.06 -3.13 9.82
CA HIS A 258 -9.46 -4.40 9.51
C HIS A 258 -9.00 -4.41 8.05
N LEU A 259 -7.77 -4.85 7.81
CA LEU A 259 -7.11 -4.87 6.51
C LEU A 259 -6.65 -6.30 6.21
N GLU A 260 -6.99 -6.80 5.03
CA GLU A 260 -6.42 -8.02 4.47
C GLU A 260 -5.82 -7.73 3.10
N LEU A 261 -4.53 -8.05 2.93
CA LEU A 261 -3.80 -7.97 1.66
C LEU A 261 -3.46 -9.38 1.19
N TYR A 262 -3.79 -9.68 -0.06
CA TYR A 262 -3.63 -11.03 -0.61
C TYR A 262 -2.50 -11.09 -1.63
N ASN A 263 -1.44 -11.89 -1.34
CA ASN A 263 -0.32 -12.16 -2.23
C ASN A 263 0.27 -10.89 -2.89
N VAL A 264 0.48 -9.85 -2.12
CA VAL A 264 1.03 -8.58 -2.63
C VAL A 264 2.53 -8.68 -2.76
N LEU A 265 3.09 -8.19 -3.87
CA LEU A 265 4.52 -8.11 -4.12
C LEU A 265 5.09 -6.79 -3.57
N PRO A 266 5.87 -6.78 -2.47
CA PRO A 266 6.38 -5.55 -1.85
C PRO A 266 7.24 -4.69 -2.79
N ALA A 267 8.03 -5.31 -3.65
CA ALA A 267 8.83 -4.60 -4.66
C ALA A 267 7.96 -3.80 -5.65
N SER A 268 6.74 -4.25 -5.95
CA SER A 268 5.82 -3.54 -6.83
C SER A 268 5.28 -2.25 -6.19
N LEU A 269 5.20 -2.21 -4.87
CA LEU A 269 4.83 -1.02 -4.09
C LEU A 269 6.04 -0.07 -3.86
N GLY A 270 7.27 -0.55 -4.09
CA GLY A 270 8.52 0.20 -3.81
C GLY A 270 8.87 0.26 -2.32
N ILE A 271 8.26 -0.60 -1.53
CA ILE A 271 8.50 -0.66 -0.09
C ILE A 271 9.85 -1.33 0.18
N ALA A 272 10.09 -2.50 -0.43
CA ALA A 272 11.33 -3.26 -0.30
C ALA A 272 11.64 -4.02 -1.60
N ASP A 273 12.90 -4.42 -1.80
CA ASP A 273 13.31 -5.22 -2.97
C ASP A 273 12.99 -6.73 -2.80
N ILE A 274 11.91 -7.04 -2.09
CA ILE A 274 11.41 -8.40 -1.91
C ILE A 274 10.60 -8.78 -3.14
N LYS A 275 11.02 -9.87 -3.80
CA LYS A 275 10.44 -10.37 -5.05
C LYS A 275 9.37 -11.44 -4.86
N ASP A 276 9.12 -11.82 -3.63
CA ASP A 276 8.11 -12.81 -3.27
C ASP A 276 6.87 -12.12 -2.73
N THR A 277 5.73 -12.75 -2.92
CA THR A 277 4.45 -12.20 -2.48
C THR A 277 4.22 -12.45 -1.00
N VAL A 278 3.60 -11.49 -0.34
CA VAL A 278 3.19 -11.57 1.06
C VAL A 278 1.68 -11.38 1.18
N SER A 279 1.06 -12.12 2.09
CA SER A 279 -0.28 -11.83 2.58
C SER A 279 -0.19 -11.23 3.98
N ILE A 280 -1.02 -10.22 4.23
CA ILE A 280 -1.02 -9.50 5.52
C ILE A 280 -2.47 -9.41 5.99
N THR A 281 -2.70 -9.78 7.25
CA THR A 281 -3.96 -9.52 7.96
C THR A 281 -3.65 -8.60 9.11
N ALA A 282 -4.30 -7.45 9.19
CA ALA A 282 -3.95 -6.43 10.16
C ALA A 282 -5.14 -5.62 10.66
N SER A 283 -5.00 -5.07 11.85
CA SER A 283 -5.84 -4.00 12.39
C SER A 283 -5.14 -2.66 12.19
N VAL A 284 -5.88 -1.67 11.70
CA VAL A 284 -5.42 -0.30 11.54
C VAL A 284 -6.12 0.57 12.56
N THR A 285 -5.37 1.14 13.49
CA THR A 285 -5.85 2.01 14.57
C THR A 285 -5.09 3.33 14.56
N GLY A 286 -5.25 4.14 15.60
CA GLY A 286 -4.52 5.40 15.73
C GLY A 286 -5.28 6.61 15.18
N GLU A 287 -4.61 7.73 15.15
CA GLU A 287 -5.17 9.03 14.74
C GLU A 287 -4.90 9.33 13.27
N LEU A 288 -5.83 10.02 12.61
CA LEU A 288 -5.63 10.53 11.26
C LEU A 288 -4.64 11.72 11.32
N PRO A 289 -3.54 11.78 10.53
CA PRO A 289 -3.20 10.90 9.40
C PRO A 289 -2.19 9.79 9.73
N ASN A 290 -1.90 9.54 11.01
CA ASN A 290 -0.84 8.63 11.45
C ASN A 290 -1.44 7.29 11.91
N PRO A 291 -1.62 6.32 11.00
CA PRO A 291 -2.14 5.00 11.37
C PRO A 291 -1.09 4.20 12.12
N VAL A 292 -1.57 3.42 13.09
CA VAL A 292 -0.83 2.32 13.72
C VAL A 292 -1.40 1.03 13.14
N ILE A 293 -0.53 0.13 12.66
CA ILE A 293 -0.95 -1.13 12.06
C ILE A 293 -0.33 -2.28 12.84
N ASP A 294 -1.18 -3.14 13.38
CA ASP A 294 -0.79 -4.38 14.04
C ASP A 294 -1.36 -5.55 13.25
N GLY A 295 -0.51 -6.53 12.91
CA GLY A 295 -0.98 -7.62 12.08
C GLY A 295 -0.04 -8.79 11.98
N HIS A 296 -0.39 -9.71 11.10
CA HIS A 296 0.35 -10.91 10.77
C HIS A 296 0.74 -10.91 9.30
N LEU A 297 1.96 -11.35 9.02
CA LEU A 297 2.47 -11.57 7.67
C LEU A 297 2.63 -13.07 7.38
N ASP A 298 2.37 -13.46 6.14
CA ASP A 298 2.55 -14.83 5.65
C ASP A 298 3.20 -14.80 4.25
N PHE A 299 4.43 -15.34 4.15
CA PHE A 299 5.09 -15.63 2.89
C PHE A 299 5.09 -17.14 2.67
N LYS A 300 4.60 -17.61 1.54
CA LYS A 300 4.77 -19.01 1.14
C LYS A 300 6.25 -19.31 0.92
N GLU A 301 6.92 -18.41 0.24
CA GLU A 301 8.35 -18.42 -0.04
C GLU A 301 8.92 -17.02 0.10
N LEU A 302 10.13 -16.89 0.61
CA LEU A 302 10.86 -15.64 0.73
C LEU A 302 12.31 -15.86 0.30
N ASN A 303 12.69 -15.22 -0.80
CA ASN A 303 14.02 -15.29 -1.37
C ASN A 303 14.77 -13.98 -1.10
N ILE A 304 15.82 -14.07 -0.32
CA ILE A 304 16.80 -13.00 -0.15
C ILE A 304 18.16 -13.47 -0.68
N PRO A 305 19.09 -12.59 -1.05
CA PRO A 305 20.34 -12.99 -1.66
C PRO A 305 21.08 -14.07 -0.86
N GLY A 306 21.18 -15.27 -1.43
CA GLY A 306 21.86 -16.43 -0.86
C GLY A 306 21.01 -17.32 0.08
N LEU A 307 19.77 -16.92 0.41
CA LEU A 307 18.89 -17.62 1.32
C LEU A 307 17.50 -17.83 0.71
N HIS A 308 16.97 -19.02 0.88
CA HIS A 308 15.61 -19.38 0.47
C HIS A 308 14.85 -19.88 1.70
N PHE A 309 13.80 -19.16 2.05
CA PHE A 309 12.92 -19.49 3.16
C PHE A 309 11.57 -19.95 2.63
N SER A 310 10.95 -20.88 3.34
CA SER A 310 9.57 -21.28 3.06
C SER A 310 8.71 -21.19 4.32
N LYS A 311 7.41 -20.97 4.13
CA LYS A 311 6.41 -20.87 5.19
C LYS A 311 6.78 -19.85 6.27
N VAL A 312 7.18 -18.65 5.83
CA VAL A 312 7.56 -17.58 6.76
C VAL A 312 6.31 -16.90 7.29
N ARG A 313 6.16 -16.86 8.60
CA ARG A 313 5.06 -16.20 9.30
C ARG A 313 5.61 -15.37 10.44
N GLY A 314 4.93 -14.26 10.74
CA GLY A 314 5.34 -13.42 11.85
C GLY A 314 4.34 -12.32 12.14
N ASP A 315 4.61 -11.58 13.19
CA ASP A 315 3.84 -10.43 13.60
C ASP A 315 4.46 -9.16 13.03
N LEU A 316 3.62 -8.22 12.66
CA LEU A 316 3.99 -6.94 12.09
C LEU A 316 3.39 -5.82 12.92
N HIS A 317 4.20 -4.83 13.27
CA HIS A 317 3.77 -3.56 13.84
C HIS A 317 4.33 -2.41 13.00
N TYR A 318 3.46 -1.47 12.62
CA TYR A 318 3.84 -0.27 11.87
C TYR A 318 3.39 0.98 12.60
N GLU A 319 4.32 1.90 12.81
CA GLU A 319 4.09 3.23 13.34
C GLU A 319 5.19 4.18 12.83
N ASP A 320 4.83 5.41 12.45
CA ASP A 320 5.77 6.48 12.05
C ASP A 320 6.88 6.05 11.06
N ALA A 321 6.48 5.39 9.96
CA ALA A 321 7.37 4.86 8.94
C ALA A 321 8.33 3.74 9.40
N LEU A 322 8.16 3.22 10.60
CA LEU A 322 8.91 2.11 11.17
C LEU A 322 8.05 0.84 11.13
N LEU A 323 8.56 -0.18 10.44
CA LEU A 323 8.04 -1.55 10.48
C LEU A 323 8.85 -2.35 11.49
N LYS A 324 8.19 -2.94 12.47
CA LYS A 324 8.79 -3.92 13.39
C LYS A 324 8.18 -5.28 13.11
N PHE A 325 9.02 -6.30 13.04
CA PHE A 325 8.58 -7.69 12.95
C PHE A 325 9.08 -8.48 14.14
N THR A 326 8.16 -9.26 14.68
CA THR A 326 8.44 -10.13 15.84
C THR A 326 7.87 -11.50 15.56
N ASN A 327 8.34 -12.49 16.33
CA ASN A 327 7.87 -13.88 16.22
C ASN A 327 7.93 -14.45 14.79
N VAL A 328 8.87 -13.94 13.96
CA VAL A 328 9.01 -14.42 12.59
C VAL A 328 9.60 -15.81 12.62
N LYS A 329 8.90 -16.77 12.02
CA LYS A 329 9.33 -18.16 11.91
C LYS A 329 9.27 -18.62 10.47
N GLY A 330 10.24 -19.41 10.05
CA GLY A 330 10.29 -19.96 8.69
C GLY A 330 11.21 -21.18 8.61
N ASN A 331 11.16 -21.86 7.46
CA ASN A 331 12.07 -22.97 7.21
C ASN A 331 13.19 -22.51 6.29
N VAL A 332 14.42 -22.90 6.61
CA VAL A 332 15.62 -22.62 5.82
C VAL A 332 16.63 -23.74 6.00
N PHE A 333 17.34 -24.13 4.95
CA PHE A 333 18.39 -25.16 4.99
C PHE A 333 17.97 -26.48 5.66
N GLY A 334 16.69 -26.88 5.53
CA GLY A 334 16.16 -28.10 6.12
C GLY A 334 15.91 -28.05 7.62
N GLY A 335 16.14 -26.92 8.27
CA GLY A 335 15.80 -26.59 9.65
C GLY A 335 14.82 -25.43 9.74
N THR A 336 14.78 -24.76 10.88
CA THR A 336 13.91 -23.63 11.16
C THR A 336 14.71 -22.38 11.52
N VAL A 337 14.09 -21.21 11.32
CA VAL A 337 14.64 -19.92 11.77
C VAL A 337 13.58 -19.17 12.54
N GLU A 338 14.00 -18.51 13.60
CA GLU A 338 13.23 -17.50 14.31
C GLU A 338 13.92 -16.15 14.15
N ALA A 339 13.17 -15.09 13.87
CA ALA A 339 13.74 -13.77 13.63
C ALA A 339 12.85 -12.66 14.20
N PHE A 340 13.48 -11.53 14.49
CA PHE A 340 12.84 -10.27 14.81
C PHE A 340 13.67 -9.11 14.28
N GLY A 341 13.07 -7.95 14.10
CA GLY A 341 13.80 -6.82 13.56
C GLY A 341 12.93 -5.63 13.25
N ASP A 342 13.53 -4.67 12.61
CA ASP A 342 12.91 -3.44 12.17
C ASP A 342 13.35 -3.04 10.75
N TYR A 343 12.49 -2.30 10.07
CA TYR A 343 12.73 -1.73 8.75
C TYR A 343 12.16 -0.33 8.66
N HIS A 344 12.97 0.65 8.34
CA HIS A 344 12.57 2.04 8.15
C HIS A 344 12.19 2.30 6.70
N LEU A 345 10.93 2.62 6.42
CA LEU A 345 10.43 2.84 5.06
C LEU A 345 11.09 4.03 4.36
N ASP A 346 11.43 5.08 5.10
CA ASP A 346 12.00 6.30 4.55
C ASP A 346 13.48 6.14 4.17
N THR A 347 14.27 5.58 5.07
CA THR A 347 15.74 5.44 4.93
C THR A 347 16.14 4.10 4.34
N LYS A 348 15.21 3.12 4.35
CA LYS A 348 15.46 1.72 4.02
C LYS A 348 16.48 1.02 4.93
N TYR A 349 16.76 1.61 6.10
CA TYR A 349 17.59 0.98 7.11
C TYR A 349 16.86 -0.21 7.71
N TYR A 350 17.58 -1.27 7.99
CA TYR A 350 17.01 -2.42 8.68
C TYR A 350 18.01 -3.10 9.60
N ASN A 351 17.48 -3.64 10.67
CA ASN A 351 18.16 -4.48 11.63
C ASN A 351 17.36 -5.78 11.78
N ILE A 352 18.02 -6.90 11.62
CA ILE A 352 17.40 -8.22 11.79
C ILE A 352 18.32 -9.05 12.70
N ASP A 353 17.74 -9.64 13.72
CA ASP A 353 18.38 -10.64 14.59
C ASP A 353 17.66 -11.97 14.38
N ALA A 354 18.38 -13.06 14.21
CA ALA A 354 17.81 -14.35 13.89
C ALA A 354 18.56 -15.53 14.50
N LEU A 355 17.80 -16.56 14.88
CA LEU A 355 18.26 -17.82 15.41
C LEU A 355 17.86 -18.95 14.46
N GLY A 356 18.81 -19.70 13.97
CA GLY A 356 18.57 -20.87 13.14
C GLY A 356 18.77 -22.16 13.97
N HIS A 357 17.80 -23.07 13.86
CA HIS A 357 17.77 -24.30 14.61
C HIS A 357 17.79 -25.51 13.68
N GLU A 358 18.62 -26.51 14.03
CA GLU A 358 18.75 -27.78 13.32
C GLU A 358 18.99 -27.63 11.80
N LEU A 359 19.71 -26.58 11.38
CA LEU A 359 20.04 -26.35 9.99
C LEU A 359 20.94 -27.45 9.45
N LEU A 360 20.64 -28.02 8.27
CA LEU A 360 21.50 -29.02 7.64
C LEU A 360 22.78 -28.37 7.13
N GLY A 361 23.91 -28.71 7.74
CA GLY A 361 25.23 -28.17 7.41
C GLY A 361 25.62 -28.40 5.94
N SER A 362 25.19 -29.52 5.35
CA SER A 362 25.40 -29.83 3.92
C SER A 362 24.75 -28.80 2.99
N ILE A 363 23.58 -28.32 3.36
CA ILE A 363 22.82 -27.33 2.57
C ILE A 363 23.34 -25.92 2.87
N ALA A 364 23.51 -25.59 4.17
CA ALA A 364 23.95 -24.26 4.60
C ALA A 364 25.36 -23.92 4.04
N ALA A 365 26.30 -24.87 4.12
CA ALA A 365 27.64 -24.71 3.55
C ALA A 365 27.75 -25.02 2.04
N ARG A 366 26.62 -25.39 1.40
CA ARG A 366 26.60 -25.84 -0.01
C ARG A 366 27.66 -26.94 -0.29
N ASN A 367 27.88 -27.79 0.69
CA ASN A 367 28.87 -28.85 0.62
C ASN A 367 28.28 -30.16 1.13
N GLY A 368 27.88 -31.04 0.24
CA GLY A 368 27.29 -32.36 0.55
C GLY A 368 28.18 -33.32 1.35
N LYS A 369 29.45 -32.97 1.56
CA LYS A 369 30.39 -33.75 2.35
C LYS A 369 30.26 -33.50 3.86
N ILE A 370 29.61 -32.38 4.23
CA ILE A 370 29.37 -32.04 5.64
C ILE A 370 28.03 -32.65 6.07
N LYS A 371 28.04 -33.46 7.08
CA LYS A 371 26.84 -34.08 7.65
C LYS A 371 26.76 -33.72 9.13
N CYS A 372 26.07 -32.64 9.43
CA CYS A 372 25.76 -32.18 10.79
C CYS A 372 24.52 -31.31 10.81
N LYS A 373 23.95 -31.09 11.98
CA LYS A 373 22.97 -30.06 12.26
C LYS A 373 23.66 -28.87 12.91
N VAL A 374 23.29 -27.66 12.50
CA VAL A 374 23.93 -26.42 12.93
C VAL A 374 22.91 -25.52 13.59
N GLU A 375 23.23 -25.01 14.75
CA GLU A 375 22.60 -23.86 15.39
C GLU A 375 23.31 -22.59 14.94
N LEU A 376 22.55 -21.56 14.61
CA LEU A 376 23.07 -20.31 14.04
C LEU A 376 22.46 -19.13 14.77
N ASP A 377 23.28 -18.24 15.33
CA ASP A 377 22.87 -16.93 15.84
C ASP A 377 23.47 -15.88 14.93
N PHE A 378 22.65 -15.08 14.24
CA PHE A 378 23.17 -14.09 13.32
C PHE A 378 22.37 -12.80 13.33
N LYS A 379 23.04 -11.72 12.95
CA LYS A 379 22.53 -10.37 12.89
C LYS A 379 22.79 -9.78 11.51
N ILE A 380 21.80 -9.10 10.96
CA ILE A 380 21.93 -8.35 9.71
C ILE A 380 21.70 -6.88 10.01
N ARG A 381 22.59 -6.03 9.52
CA ARG A 381 22.53 -4.59 9.69
C ARG A 381 22.73 -3.92 8.32
N SER A 382 21.82 -3.06 7.92
CA SER A 382 21.90 -2.35 6.64
C SER A 382 21.56 -0.87 6.79
N LYS A 383 22.32 -0.05 6.07
CA LYS A 383 22.10 1.40 5.95
C LYS A 383 21.43 1.76 4.62
N GLY A 384 20.47 0.94 4.18
CA GLY A 384 19.64 1.22 3.00
C GLY A 384 20.11 0.58 1.69
N ASP A 385 21.40 0.23 1.56
CA ASP A 385 21.90 -0.54 0.41
C ASP A 385 22.10 -2.01 0.82
N PRO A 386 21.30 -2.95 0.30
CA PRO A 386 21.44 -4.37 0.61
C PRO A 386 22.80 -4.97 0.26
N LYS A 387 23.53 -4.37 -0.70
CA LYS A 387 24.85 -4.85 -1.12
C LYS A 387 25.92 -4.60 -0.07
N THR A 388 25.74 -3.58 0.76
CA THR A 388 26.68 -3.21 1.83
C THR A 388 26.21 -3.69 3.20
N ALA A 389 25.13 -4.47 3.27
CA ALA A 389 24.64 -5.03 4.51
C ALA A 389 25.72 -5.89 5.18
N LEU A 390 25.90 -5.67 6.48
CA LEU A 390 26.77 -6.47 7.31
C LEU A 390 25.95 -7.60 7.94
N THR A 391 26.35 -8.85 7.68
CA THR A 391 25.82 -10.03 8.37
C THR A 391 26.92 -10.61 9.24
N TYR A 392 26.66 -10.86 10.51
CA TYR A 392 27.65 -11.44 11.44
C TYR A 392 26.94 -12.28 12.50
N GLY A 393 27.68 -13.21 13.09
CA GLY A 393 27.14 -14.07 14.12
C GLY A 393 28.04 -15.22 14.51
N SER A 394 27.46 -16.21 15.17
CA SER A 394 28.12 -17.44 15.59
C SER A 394 27.35 -18.66 15.11
N PHE A 395 28.08 -19.76 14.98
CA PHE A 395 27.51 -21.05 14.65
C PHE A 395 28.07 -22.14 15.57
N LYS A 396 27.24 -23.15 15.80
CA LYS A 396 27.62 -24.33 16.57
C LYS A 396 26.92 -25.55 15.99
N SER A 397 27.67 -26.65 15.87
CA SER A 397 27.09 -27.95 15.52
C SER A 397 27.29 -28.96 16.68
N GLY A 398 26.46 -29.99 16.70
CA GLY A 398 26.76 -31.21 17.42
C GLY A 398 27.59 -32.16 16.58
N LYS A 399 27.54 -33.46 16.95
CA LYS A 399 28.23 -34.54 16.23
C LYS A 399 27.93 -34.59 14.76
N GLY A 400 28.95 -34.83 13.96
CA GLY A 400 28.82 -34.92 12.53
C GLY A 400 30.01 -35.60 11.86
N SER A 401 30.09 -35.43 10.53
CA SER A 401 31.24 -35.88 9.76
C SER A 401 31.55 -34.98 8.58
N TYR A 402 32.79 -34.87 8.23
CA TYR A 402 33.25 -34.36 6.94
C TYR A 402 33.77 -35.54 6.12
N TYR A 403 33.04 -35.89 5.04
CA TYR A 403 33.23 -37.18 4.38
C TYR A 403 33.04 -38.34 5.37
N ILE A 404 34.15 -39.11 5.61
CA ILE A 404 34.26 -40.23 6.54
C ILE A 404 34.89 -39.83 7.88
N ILE A 405 35.36 -38.59 8.01
CA ILE A 405 36.05 -38.12 9.22
C ILE A 405 34.99 -37.59 10.20
N PRO A 406 34.82 -38.29 11.35
CA PRO A 406 33.85 -37.85 12.35
C PRO A 406 34.40 -36.67 13.16
N PHE A 407 33.53 -35.80 13.62
CA PHE A 407 33.79 -34.76 14.62
C PHE A 407 32.68 -34.75 15.68
N ASP A 408 33.01 -34.29 16.88
CA ASP A 408 32.07 -34.19 17.99
C ASP A 408 31.35 -32.84 17.99
N SER A 409 32.01 -31.75 17.61
CA SER A 409 31.42 -30.44 17.41
C SER A 409 32.22 -29.56 16.44
N ILE A 410 31.56 -28.56 15.85
CA ILE A 410 32.20 -27.42 15.18
C ILE A 410 31.54 -26.16 15.70
N SER A 411 32.33 -25.15 16.06
CA SER A 411 31.84 -23.85 16.45
C SER A 411 32.72 -22.73 15.90
N GLY A 412 32.21 -21.53 15.81
CA GLY A 412 32.96 -20.37 15.36
C GLY A 412 32.06 -19.15 15.17
N GLU A 413 32.69 -18.07 14.77
CA GLU A 413 32.05 -16.83 14.43
C GLU A 413 32.19 -16.57 12.92
N PHE A 414 31.31 -15.77 12.35
CA PHE A 414 31.43 -15.36 10.97
C PHE A 414 30.98 -13.92 10.79
N SER A 415 31.51 -13.28 9.75
CA SER A 415 31.04 -12.00 9.26
C SER A 415 31.02 -12.00 7.73
N ASN A 416 30.04 -11.35 7.14
CA ASN A 416 29.92 -11.20 5.69
C ASN A 416 29.54 -9.78 5.33
N GLN A 417 30.36 -9.12 4.51
CA GLN A 417 30.12 -7.82 3.95
C GLN A 417 30.79 -7.69 2.58
N ASN A 418 30.13 -7.09 1.60
CA ASN A 418 30.71 -6.84 0.28
C ASN A 418 31.31 -8.08 -0.41
N LYS A 419 30.66 -9.25 -0.27
CA LYS A 419 31.16 -10.55 -0.79
C LYS A 419 32.47 -11.05 -0.11
N HIS A 420 32.81 -10.50 1.03
CA HIS A 420 33.86 -10.96 1.89
C HIS A 420 33.22 -11.70 3.07
N LEU A 421 33.33 -13.02 3.08
CA LEU A 421 32.87 -13.90 4.16
C LEU A 421 34.09 -14.32 4.97
N GLU A 422 34.15 -13.89 6.22
CA GLU A 422 35.23 -14.18 7.17
C GLU A 422 34.71 -15.09 8.27
N PHE A 423 35.53 -16.06 8.66
CA PHE A 423 35.29 -16.94 9.79
C PHE A 423 36.40 -16.73 10.83
N LYS A 424 36.05 -16.67 12.11
CA LYS A 424 36.95 -16.44 13.24
C LYS A 424 36.72 -17.47 14.33
N ASN A 425 37.76 -17.72 15.11
CA ASN A 425 37.70 -18.56 16.31
C ASN A 425 37.06 -19.93 16.02
N VAL A 426 37.40 -20.53 14.87
CA VAL A 426 36.78 -21.80 14.49
C VAL A 426 37.49 -22.95 15.27
N VAL A 427 36.66 -23.71 15.97
CA VAL A 427 37.07 -24.83 16.78
C VAL A 427 36.35 -26.08 16.28
N ILE A 428 37.08 -27.12 15.97
CA ILE A 428 36.57 -28.43 15.58
C ILE A 428 37.05 -29.47 16.61
N GLU A 429 36.13 -30.05 17.35
CA GLU A 429 36.43 -31.11 18.33
C GLU A 429 36.33 -32.47 17.65
N THR A 430 37.38 -33.27 17.80
CA THR A 430 37.45 -34.63 17.26
C THR A 430 37.99 -35.57 18.32
N LYS A 431 37.86 -36.88 18.12
CA LYS A 431 38.48 -37.90 19.00
C LYS A 431 40.01 -37.86 18.98
N MET A 432 40.61 -37.27 17.94
CA MET A 432 42.05 -37.18 17.78
C MET A 432 42.66 -35.90 18.35
N GLY A 433 41.81 -34.97 18.78
CA GLY A 433 42.22 -33.67 19.29
C GLY A 433 41.33 -32.54 18.81
N THR A 434 41.64 -31.32 19.25
CA THR A 434 40.93 -30.10 18.91
C THR A 434 41.68 -29.35 17.83
N ILE A 435 41.03 -29.13 16.69
CA ILE A 435 41.57 -28.30 15.59
C ILE A 435 41.07 -26.87 15.80
N LYS A 436 41.97 -25.91 15.80
CA LYS A 436 41.68 -24.49 15.98
C LYS A 436 42.24 -23.69 14.81
N THR A 437 41.50 -22.69 14.35
CA THR A 437 41.99 -21.67 13.42
C THR A 437 41.49 -20.32 13.84
N ASP A 438 42.39 -19.34 13.87
CA ASP A 438 42.03 -17.97 14.29
C ASP A 438 41.13 -17.29 13.25
N ALA A 439 41.48 -17.45 11.98
CA ALA A 439 40.67 -16.90 10.90
C ALA A 439 40.89 -17.62 9.57
N PHE A 440 39.85 -17.68 8.76
CA PHE A 440 39.94 -17.91 7.33
C PHE A 440 38.85 -17.12 6.63
N ASP A 441 39.06 -16.78 5.36
CA ASP A 441 38.10 -15.98 4.63
C ASP A 441 37.86 -16.44 3.19
N ILE A 442 36.73 -16.00 2.65
CA ILE A 442 36.37 -16.20 1.25
C ILE A 442 36.12 -14.82 0.65
N VAL A 443 37.03 -14.36 -0.18
CA VAL A 443 36.95 -13.09 -0.90
C VAL A 443 36.66 -13.34 -2.37
N ASN A 444 35.54 -12.85 -2.88
CA ASN A 444 35.13 -13.05 -4.27
C ASN A 444 35.18 -14.54 -4.72
N GLY A 445 34.85 -15.45 -3.81
CA GLY A 445 34.83 -16.91 -4.06
C GLY A 445 36.20 -17.60 -3.95
N LYS A 446 37.28 -16.92 -3.59
CA LYS A 446 38.59 -17.48 -3.33
C LYS A 446 38.78 -17.66 -1.82
N LEU A 447 39.13 -18.87 -1.41
CA LEU A 447 39.42 -19.26 -0.02
C LEU A 447 40.86 -18.89 0.33
N HIS A 448 41.01 -18.14 1.41
CA HIS A 448 42.30 -17.90 2.07
C HIS A 448 42.23 -18.52 3.44
N ILE A 449 43.19 -19.37 3.77
CA ILE A 449 43.27 -20.11 5.02
C ILE A 449 44.39 -19.49 5.86
N GLY A 450 44.04 -19.12 7.09
CA GLY A 450 45.01 -18.68 8.09
C GLY A 450 45.72 -19.87 8.74
N GLU A 451 46.37 -19.65 9.87
CA GLU A 451 47.06 -20.66 10.59
C GLU A 451 46.10 -21.70 11.21
N ILE A 452 46.43 -22.99 11.10
CA ILE A 452 45.66 -24.09 11.67
C ILE A 452 46.53 -24.79 12.72
N TYR A 453 45.96 -25.02 13.89
CA TYR A 453 46.60 -25.67 15.04
C TYR A 453 45.81 -26.92 15.42
N LEU A 454 46.55 -27.99 15.79
CA LEU A 454 46.00 -29.18 16.42
C LEU A 454 46.48 -29.22 17.88
N GLU A 455 45.57 -29.31 18.81
CA GLU A 455 45.81 -29.51 20.23
C GLU A 455 45.54 -30.99 20.57
N GLU A 456 46.56 -31.71 20.99
CA GLU A 456 46.45 -33.12 21.33
C GLU A 456 45.74 -33.37 22.67
N PRO A 457 44.85 -34.38 22.77
CA PRO A 457 44.03 -34.58 23.98
C PRO A 457 44.85 -35.05 25.20
N GLU A 458 45.99 -35.74 24.98
CA GLU A 458 46.73 -36.38 26.07
C GLU A 458 47.70 -35.43 26.76
N ASN A 459 48.30 -34.48 26.08
CA ASN A 459 49.41 -33.70 26.64
C ASN A 459 49.18 -32.15 26.46
N GLY A 460 48.10 -31.74 25.81
CA GLY A 460 47.80 -30.32 25.53
C GLY A 460 48.82 -29.64 24.61
N GLN A 461 49.67 -30.41 23.91
CA GLN A 461 50.62 -29.86 22.96
C GLN A 461 49.89 -29.32 21.73
N THR A 462 50.22 -28.10 21.36
CA THR A 462 49.67 -27.43 20.16
C THR A 462 50.67 -27.57 19.01
N ILE A 463 50.27 -28.24 17.96
CA ILE A 463 51.05 -28.43 16.74
C ILE A 463 50.48 -27.58 15.64
N LYS A 464 51.29 -26.70 15.06
CA LYS A 464 50.91 -25.94 13.86
C LYS A 464 50.88 -26.89 12.67
N ILE A 465 49.74 -26.95 11.94
CA ILE A 465 49.54 -27.81 10.76
C ILE A 465 49.84 -27.04 9.47
N ILE A 466 49.34 -25.77 9.38
CA ILE A 466 49.49 -24.87 8.22
C ILE A 466 49.87 -23.49 8.76
#